data_5b65c17e69d8c96f5c05978892a00630
#
_entry.id   5b65c17e69d8c96f5c05978892a00630
#
_cell.length_a   1.000
_cell.length_b   1.000
_cell.length_c   1.000
_cell.angle_alpha   90.00
_cell.angle_beta   90.00
_cell.angle_gamma   90.00
#
_symmetry.space_group_name_H-M   'P 1'
#
loop_
_entity.id
_entity.type
_entity.pdbx_description
1 polymer ?
#
loop_
_entity_poly.entity_id
_entity_poly.type
_entity_poly.pdbx_seq_one_letter_code
_entity_poly.pdbx_strand_id
1 'polypeptide(L)'
;MARSSQDHKTVLLSWAAHDYSKRAAAEELDVAWTTFRRHFDQAIEWSETQEGKRFVETNGILLTGEESLPPASAEIHNKVLLDKINRLSRDLNEARKDNIEADAIRQGIFELAQHTPEEPEWTNDRTQFPYHHGIPGLLLSDIHLGEKVYPDQIFHVNEFNTEICHKRIRRVIDTTIHLTHNVLAQPEYPGFVLKLGGDNINGIIHEELEIGSDKRFMEQIIEIADALHASILKLIKVYGRVYVVGVPGNHGRSTRKPMAKFNAATNADWLVYQMLERFLLPAVAKGQVIFNCPPARDVTYKVAGRRFRLTHGDQFRGGDGMIGFLGPVTRGKHKKLSMAMSLPTDNEQFDTMEIGHFHQLHQTSALIANGSIKGYDEYALSNSFGYEPPQQALYLTHEKYGINHFMPVLADDKPDLEENPAWIEWKDDRETTSALAKFIDGMEWATSVPT
;
A
#
# COMPACT_ATOMS: atom_id res chain seq x y z
N MET A 1 -41.71 15.26 -45.60
CA MET A 1 -41.49 16.55 -46.31
C MET A 1 -40.05 16.53 -46.77
N ALA A 2 -39.82 16.68 -48.06
CA ALA A 2 -38.45 16.76 -48.62
C ALA A 2 -37.79 18.02 -48.06
N ARG A 3 -36.68 17.89 -47.38
CA ARG A 3 -35.87 19.03 -46.94
C ARG A 3 -35.32 19.75 -48.19
N SER A 4 -35.26 21.08 -48.10
CA SER A 4 -34.81 21.92 -49.22
C SER A 4 -33.34 21.62 -49.53
N SER A 5 -32.91 21.73 -50.79
CA SER A 5 -31.51 21.60 -51.20
C SER A 5 -30.58 22.56 -50.41
N GLN A 6 -31.12 23.60 -49.85
CA GLN A 6 -30.43 24.60 -49.06
C GLN A 6 -29.96 24.04 -47.71
N ASP A 7 -30.71 23.13 -47.11
CA ASP A 7 -30.33 22.47 -45.83
C ASP A 7 -29.13 21.51 -46.06
N HIS A 8 -29.12 20.81 -47.18
CA HIS A 8 -27.99 19.90 -47.55
C HIS A 8 -26.69 20.68 -47.82
N LYS A 9 -26.79 21.83 -48.46
CA LYS A 9 -25.67 22.74 -48.73
C LYS A 9 -25.01 23.22 -47.43
N THR A 10 -25.82 23.64 -46.48
CA THR A 10 -25.36 24.10 -45.15
C THR A 10 -24.64 23.04 -44.38
N VAL A 11 -25.11 21.79 -44.37
CA VAL A 11 -24.49 20.67 -43.72
C VAL A 11 -23.13 20.32 -44.30
N LEU A 12 -23.02 20.33 -45.65
CA LEU A 12 -21.76 20.03 -46.34
C LEU A 12 -20.74 21.16 -46.19
N LEU A 13 -21.16 22.41 -46.21
CA LEU A 13 -20.22 23.54 -45.97
C LEU A 13 -19.71 23.58 -44.54
N SER A 14 -20.54 23.38 -43.53
CA SER A 14 -20.09 23.31 -42.15
C SER A 14 -19.15 22.13 -41.93
N TRP A 15 -19.44 20.99 -42.55
CA TRP A 15 -18.55 19.84 -42.45
C TRP A 15 -17.17 20.12 -43.10
N ALA A 16 -17.12 20.73 -44.26
CA ALA A 16 -15.89 21.11 -44.94
C ALA A 16 -15.11 22.20 -44.17
N ALA A 17 -15.83 23.20 -43.57
CA ALA A 17 -15.23 24.28 -42.80
C ALA A 17 -14.56 23.79 -41.50
N HIS A 18 -14.95 22.61 -40.99
CA HIS A 18 -14.39 22.01 -39.78
C HIS A 18 -13.48 20.81 -40.10
N ASP A 19 -12.66 20.93 -41.12
CA ASP A 19 -11.69 19.91 -41.52
C ASP A 19 -12.30 18.49 -41.62
N TYR A 20 -13.52 18.45 -42.18
CA TYR A 20 -14.30 17.21 -42.33
C TYR A 20 -14.66 16.48 -41.03
N SER A 21 -14.67 17.19 -39.89
CA SER A 21 -15.14 16.69 -38.59
C SER A 21 -16.66 16.80 -38.48
N LYS A 22 -17.35 15.66 -38.56
CA LYS A 22 -18.82 15.60 -38.38
C LYS A 22 -19.28 16.08 -37.00
N ARG A 23 -18.46 15.94 -35.98
CA ARG A 23 -18.79 16.32 -34.60
C ARG A 23 -18.69 17.83 -34.41
N ALA A 24 -17.62 18.44 -34.92
CA ALA A 24 -17.46 19.90 -34.87
C ALA A 24 -18.53 20.62 -35.67
N ALA A 25 -18.88 20.10 -36.86
CA ALA A 25 -19.97 20.64 -37.68
C ALA A 25 -21.34 20.52 -36.99
N ALA A 26 -21.61 19.47 -36.21
CA ALA A 26 -22.84 19.34 -35.44
C ALA A 26 -22.91 20.35 -34.30
N GLU A 27 -21.80 20.64 -33.63
CA GLU A 27 -21.71 21.68 -32.56
C GLU A 27 -21.91 23.08 -33.12
N GLU A 28 -21.30 23.41 -34.28
CA GLU A 28 -21.50 24.72 -34.93
C GLU A 28 -22.95 24.96 -35.31
N LEU A 29 -23.62 23.93 -35.81
CA LEU A 29 -25.02 24.04 -36.25
C LEU A 29 -26.05 23.90 -35.11
N ASP A 30 -25.56 23.75 -33.85
CA ASP A 30 -26.38 23.53 -32.65
C ASP A 30 -27.44 22.42 -32.82
N VAL A 31 -27.01 21.30 -33.40
CA VAL A 31 -27.85 20.15 -33.70
C VAL A 31 -27.38 18.91 -32.95
N ALA A 32 -28.33 18.22 -32.30
CA ALA A 32 -28.01 16.95 -31.64
C ALA A 32 -27.31 15.95 -32.59
N TRP A 33 -26.27 15.27 -32.12
CA TRP A 33 -25.43 14.36 -32.93
C TRP A 33 -26.20 13.34 -33.77
N THR A 34 -27.23 12.74 -33.20
CA THR A 34 -28.08 11.76 -33.91
C THR A 34 -28.87 12.37 -35.05
N THR A 35 -29.31 13.64 -34.88
CA THR A 35 -30.01 14.42 -35.88
C THR A 35 -29.05 14.88 -36.97
N PHE A 36 -27.85 15.36 -36.61
CA PHE A 36 -26.83 15.78 -37.54
C PHE A 36 -26.41 14.61 -38.45
N ARG A 37 -26.13 13.43 -37.88
CA ARG A 37 -25.73 12.24 -38.61
C ARG A 37 -26.75 11.89 -39.73
N ARG A 38 -28.02 11.89 -39.37
CA ARG A 38 -29.08 11.64 -40.36
C ARG A 38 -29.14 12.72 -41.47
N HIS A 39 -28.94 13.98 -41.12
CA HIS A 39 -28.89 15.06 -42.09
C HIS A 39 -27.66 14.99 -42.99
N PHE A 40 -26.53 14.57 -42.42
CA PHE A 40 -25.32 14.38 -43.17
C PHE A 40 -25.44 13.25 -44.21
N ASP A 41 -25.98 12.11 -43.82
CA ASP A 41 -26.19 10.97 -44.73
C ASP A 41 -27.13 11.41 -45.88
N GLN A 42 -28.16 12.17 -45.61
CA GLN A 42 -29.06 12.75 -46.64
C GLN A 42 -28.36 13.79 -47.52
N ALA A 43 -27.43 14.58 -47.00
CA ALA A 43 -26.64 15.55 -47.75
C ALA A 43 -25.61 14.85 -48.66
N ILE A 44 -25.05 13.73 -48.23
CA ILE A 44 -24.17 12.88 -49.08
C ILE A 44 -24.98 12.28 -50.24
N GLU A 45 -26.18 11.72 -50.00
CA GLU A 45 -27.06 11.21 -51.08
C GLU A 45 -27.44 12.33 -52.03
N TRP A 46 -27.74 13.51 -51.54
CA TRP A 46 -28.07 14.68 -52.36
C TRP A 46 -26.83 15.10 -53.21
N SER A 47 -25.62 15.01 -52.67
CA SER A 47 -24.38 15.37 -53.41
C SER A 47 -24.17 14.56 -54.66
N GLU A 48 -24.77 13.40 -54.82
CA GLU A 48 -24.72 12.57 -56.04
C GLU A 48 -25.67 13.05 -57.15
N THR A 49 -26.64 13.93 -56.82
CA THR A 49 -27.52 14.54 -57.83
C THR A 49 -26.75 15.51 -58.70
N GLN A 50 -27.33 15.87 -59.87
CA GLN A 50 -26.68 16.80 -60.80
C GLN A 50 -26.46 18.20 -60.18
N GLU A 51 -27.37 18.66 -59.30
CA GLU A 51 -27.22 19.90 -58.54
C GLU A 51 -26.18 19.78 -57.45
N GLY A 52 -26.16 18.66 -56.72
CA GLY A 52 -25.22 18.38 -55.62
C GLY A 52 -23.79 18.28 -56.12
N LYS A 53 -23.53 17.57 -57.23
CA LYS A 53 -22.19 17.46 -57.88
C LYS A 53 -21.65 18.84 -58.26
N ARG A 54 -22.49 19.65 -58.86
CA ARG A 54 -22.11 21.01 -59.26
C ARG A 54 -21.79 21.89 -58.06
N PHE A 55 -22.51 21.70 -56.94
CA PHE A 55 -22.28 22.44 -55.69
C PHE A 55 -20.97 22.00 -55.03
N VAL A 56 -20.71 20.71 -54.95
CA VAL A 56 -19.51 20.13 -54.34
C VAL A 56 -18.24 20.58 -55.14
N GLU A 57 -18.28 20.49 -56.48
CA GLU A 57 -17.22 20.97 -57.34
C GLU A 57 -16.96 22.47 -57.21
N THR A 58 -18.01 23.27 -57.19
CA THR A 58 -17.91 24.74 -57.09
C THR A 58 -17.31 25.20 -55.77
N ASN A 59 -17.58 24.48 -54.65
CA ASN A 59 -17.12 24.85 -53.33
C ASN A 59 -15.86 24.03 -52.89
N GLY A 60 -15.31 23.18 -53.75
CA GLY A 60 -14.10 22.40 -53.43
C GLY A 60 -14.26 21.40 -52.28
N ILE A 61 -15.48 20.85 -52.07
CA ILE A 61 -15.77 19.93 -51.01
C ILE A 61 -15.36 18.51 -51.41
N LEU A 62 -14.49 17.86 -50.64
CA LEU A 62 -14.01 16.51 -50.89
C LEU A 62 -14.88 15.48 -50.17
N LEU A 63 -15.72 14.74 -50.87
CA LEU A 63 -16.64 13.75 -50.30
C LEU A 63 -15.95 12.48 -49.80
N THR A 64 -14.72 12.20 -50.24
CA THR A 64 -13.95 10.99 -49.89
C THR A 64 -12.94 11.19 -48.80
N GLY A 65 -12.73 12.39 -48.28
CA GLY A 65 -11.71 12.68 -47.26
C GLY A 65 -10.26 12.53 -47.70
N GLU A 66 -10.02 12.28 -49.01
CA GLU A 66 -8.68 12.26 -49.61
C GLU A 66 -8.36 13.62 -50.24
N GLU A 67 -7.54 14.42 -49.57
CA GLU A 67 -6.97 15.64 -50.11
C GLU A 67 -6.10 15.33 -51.33
N SER A 68 -6.43 15.85 -52.49
CA SER A 68 -5.45 16.07 -53.54
C SER A 68 -4.68 17.35 -53.23
N LEU A 69 -3.69 17.29 -52.36
CA LEU A 69 -2.79 18.40 -52.08
C LEU A 69 -1.96 18.76 -53.32
N PRO A 70 -1.68 20.06 -53.59
CA PRO A 70 -0.75 20.46 -54.64
C PRO A 70 0.64 19.81 -54.35
N PRO A 71 1.41 19.45 -55.41
CA PRO A 71 2.64 18.63 -55.31
C PRO A 71 3.65 19.09 -54.25
N ALA A 72 3.77 20.38 -54.00
CA ALA A 72 4.71 20.94 -53.01
C ALA A 72 4.23 20.77 -51.57
N SER A 73 2.92 20.73 -51.32
CA SER A 73 2.36 20.49 -49.99
C SER A 73 2.30 18.98 -49.64
N ALA A 74 2.15 18.12 -50.64
CA ALA A 74 2.21 16.66 -50.46
C ALA A 74 3.61 16.18 -50.04
N GLU A 75 4.68 16.78 -50.55
CA GLU A 75 6.04 16.46 -50.09
C GLU A 75 6.30 16.88 -48.64
N ILE A 76 5.82 18.06 -48.26
CA ILE A 76 5.93 18.54 -46.85
C ILE A 76 5.10 17.66 -45.92
N HIS A 77 3.89 17.30 -46.33
CA HIS A 77 3.01 16.42 -45.53
C HIS A 77 3.60 15.02 -45.40
N ASN A 78 4.11 14.43 -46.48
CA ASN A 78 4.80 13.14 -46.46
C ASN A 78 6.05 13.16 -45.58
N LYS A 79 6.81 14.26 -45.56
CA LYS A 79 7.98 14.42 -44.70
C LYS A 79 7.56 14.48 -43.20
N VAL A 80 6.50 15.22 -42.86
CA VAL A 80 5.95 15.29 -41.51
C VAL A 80 5.41 13.94 -41.07
N LEU A 81 4.74 13.18 -41.94
CA LEU A 81 4.27 11.82 -41.64
C LEU A 81 5.43 10.85 -41.45
N LEU A 82 6.46 10.91 -42.27
CA LEU A 82 7.67 10.08 -42.09
C LEU A 82 8.40 10.38 -40.80
N ASP A 83 8.52 11.66 -40.41
CA ASP A 83 9.11 12.05 -39.14
C ASP A 83 8.27 11.55 -37.93
N LYS A 84 6.94 11.59 -38.05
CA LYS A 84 6.02 11.06 -37.05
C LYS A 84 6.10 9.53 -36.94
N ILE A 85 6.18 8.82 -38.07
CA ILE A 85 6.38 7.37 -38.10
C ILE A 85 7.72 6.98 -37.49
N ASN A 86 8.80 7.70 -37.84
CA ASN A 86 10.13 7.46 -37.28
C ASN A 86 10.20 7.73 -35.77
N ARG A 87 9.46 8.73 -35.28
CA ARG A 87 9.34 9.02 -33.85
C ARG A 87 8.57 7.91 -33.12
N LEU A 88 7.39 7.54 -33.62
CA LEU A 88 6.57 6.47 -33.04
C LEU A 88 7.29 5.11 -33.08
N SER A 89 8.10 4.84 -34.13
CA SER A 89 8.91 3.62 -34.21
C SER A 89 10.04 3.61 -33.17
N ARG A 90 10.64 4.77 -32.88
CA ARG A 90 11.63 4.90 -31.78
C ARG A 90 10.98 4.69 -30.42
N ASP A 91 9.86 5.37 -30.16
CA ASP A 91 9.11 5.25 -28.91
C ASP A 91 8.63 3.80 -28.67
N LEU A 92 8.19 3.13 -29.76
CA LEU A 92 7.79 1.72 -29.70
C LEU A 92 8.97 0.78 -29.42
N ASN A 93 10.13 1.04 -30.02
CA ASN A 93 11.32 0.23 -29.79
C ASN A 93 11.91 0.45 -28.38
N GLU A 94 11.83 1.67 -27.87
CA GLU A 94 12.19 2.00 -26.50
C GLU A 94 11.25 1.28 -25.50
N ALA A 95 9.94 1.41 -25.68
CA ALA A 95 8.95 0.69 -24.88
C ALA A 95 9.06 -0.84 -24.98
N ARG A 96 9.51 -1.38 -26.11
CA ARG A 96 9.80 -2.82 -26.27
C ARG A 96 11.06 -3.23 -25.54
N LYS A 97 12.12 -2.42 -25.52
CA LYS A 97 13.33 -2.68 -24.74
C LYS A 97 13.03 -2.70 -23.24
N ASP A 98 12.30 -1.69 -22.75
CA ASP A 98 11.89 -1.61 -21.36
C ASP A 98 11.04 -2.83 -20.92
N ASN A 99 10.14 -3.31 -21.83
CA ASN A 99 9.37 -4.53 -21.54
C ASN A 99 10.23 -5.80 -21.55
N ILE A 100 11.22 -5.91 -22.45
CA ILE A 100 12.13 -7.08 -22.48
C ILE A 100 13.01 -7.11 -21.22
N GLU A 101 13.53 -5.98 -20.80
CA GLU A 101 14.29 -5.87 -19.54
C GLU A 101 13.43 -6.18 -18.33
N ALA A 102 12.20 -5.65 -18.28
CA ALA A 102 11.24 -5.96 -17.22
C ALA A 102 10.85 -7.44 -17.18
N ASP A 103 10.69 -8.08 -18.35
CA ASP A 103 10.36 -9.51 -18.44
C ASP A 103 11.57 -10.40 -18.09
N ALA A 104 12.79 -10.02 -18.44
CA ALA A 104 14.00 -10.72 -18.02
C ALA A 104 14.22 -10.65 -16.50
N ILE A 105 13.98 -9.47 -15.90
CA ILE A 105 14.01 -9.30 -14.46
C ILE A 105 12.91 -10.14 -13.79
N ARG A 106 11.68 -10.12 -14.33
CA ARG A 106 10.57 -10.95 -13.85
C ARG A 106 10.92 -12.44 -13.90
N GLN A 107 11.45 -12.91 -15.03
CA GLN A 107 11.79 -14.32 -15.21
C GLN A 107 12.91 -14.76 -14.25
N GLY A 108 13.96 -13.93 -14.09
CA GLY A 108 15.00 -14.18 -13.09
C GLY A 108 14.48 -14.21 -11.64
N ILE A 109 13.44 -13.43 -11.35
CA ILE A 109 12.77 -13.40 -10.04
C ILE A 109 11.85 -14.63 -9.88
N PHE A 110 11.13 -15.06 -10.94
CA PHE A 110 10.25 -16.24 -10.90
C PHE A 110 11.02 -17.55 -10.69
N GLU A 111 12.20 -17.71 -11.28
CA GLU A 111 13.04 -18.90 -11.07
C GLU A 111 13.49 -19.06 -9.61
N LEU A 112 13.55 -17.93 -8.87
CA LEU A 112 13.90 -17.90 -7.44
C LEU A 112 12.71 -18.15 -6.51
N ALA A 113 11.47 -17.97 -7.01
CA ALA A 113 10.23 -18.13 -6.24
C ALA A 113 9.72 -19.58 -6.19
N GLN A 114 10.45 -20.56 -6.71
CA GLN A 114 10.00 -21.95 -6.75
C GLN A 114 10.14 -22.72 -5.43
N HIS A 115 10.78 -22.14 -4.42
CA HIS A 115 10.79 -22.69 -3.09
C HIS A 115 9.58 -22.22 -2.30
N THR A 116 8.70 -23.15 -1.94
CA THR A 116 7.74 -22.93 -0.85
C THR A 116 8.54 -23.09 0.45
N PRO A 117 8.77 -22.01 1.20
CA PRO A 117 9.51 -22.14 2.45
C PRO A 117 8.72 -23.00 3.43
N GLU A 118 9.38 -23.98 4.01
CA GLU A 118 8.79 -24.72 5.12
C GLU A 118 8.80 -23.86 6.38
N GLU A 119 7.79 -24.04 7.21
CA GLU A 119 7.73 -23.35 8.51
C GLU A 119 8.91 -23.81 9.37
N PRO A 120 9.64 -22.90 10.03
CA PRO A 120 10.73 -23.29 10.90
C PRO A 120 10.26 -24.24 12.00
N GLU A 121 10.94 -25.36 12.19
CA GLU A 121 10.56 -26.36 13.20
C GLU A 121 10.39 -25.76 14.60
N TRP A 122 11.23 -24.79 14.99
CA TRP A 122 11.17 -24.15 16.30
C TRP A 122 9.89 -23.32 16.52
N THR A 123 9.17 -22.93 15.46
CA THR A 123 7.86 -22.24 15.61
C THR A 123 6.78 -23.19 16.12
N ASN A 124 6.98 -24.49 16.01
CA ASN A 124 6.06 -25.54 16.39
C ASN A 124 6.64 -26.47 17.48
N ASP A 125 7.90 -26.31 17.86
CA ASP A 125 8.54 -27.11 18.89
C ASP A 125 8.06 -26.70 20.29
N ARG A 126 7.39 -27.62 20.99
CA ARG A 126 6.75 -27.42 22.29
C ARG A 126 7.60 -27.85 23.48
N THR A 127 8.76 -28.47 23.22
CA THR A 127 9.50 -29.17 24.27
C THR A 127 10.61 -28.38 24.92
N GLN A 128 11.11 -27.32 24.26
CA GLN A 128 12.33 -26.63 24.69
C GLN A 128 12.12 -25.59 25.80
N PHE A 129 10.88 -25.05 25.95
CA PHE A 129 10.64 -23.94 26.88
C PHE A 129 9.36 -24.16 27.70
N PRO A 130 9.41 -24.93 28.79
CA PRO A 130 8.22 -25.28 29.60
C PRO A 130 7.56 -24.08 30.31
N TYR A 131 8.28 -22.95 30.46
CA TYR A 131 7.81 -21.75 31.16
C TYR A 131 8.14 -20.49 30.33
N HIS A 132 7.48 -20.30 29.21
CA HIS A 132 7.66 -19.09 28.38
C HIS A 132 6.33 -18.36 28.15
N HIS A 133 6.41 -17.06 27.93
CA HIS A 133 5.25 -16.23 27.64
C HIS A 133 4.67 -16.46 26.23
N GLY A 134 5.39 -17.14 25.37
CA GLY A 134 5.07 -17.41 23.97
C GLY A 134 6.18 -16.95 23.03
N ILE A 135 5.95 -17.12 21.74
CA ILE A 135 6.87 -16.66 20.68
C ILE A 135 6.52 -15.22 20.34
N PRO A 136 7.45 -14.27 20.48
CA PRO A 136 7.20 -12.87 20.17
C PRO A 136 7.12 -12.66 18.65
N GLY A 137 6.19 -11.79 18.25
CA GLY A 137 5.97 -11.46 16.86
C GLY A 137 5.60 -10.01 16.65
N LEU A 138 6.40 -9.28 15.86
CA LEU A 138 6.17 -7.91 15.48
C LEU A 138 5.52 -7.87 14.09
N LEU A 139 4.38 -7.20 13.96
CA LEU A 139 3.83 -6.80 12.67
C LEU A 139 4.39 -5.42 12.33
N LEU A 140 5.20 -5.36 11.28
CA LEU A 140 5.84 -4.16 10.76
C LEU A 140 5.27 -3.85 9.37
N SER A 141 4.54 -2.77 9.22
CA SER A 141 3.91 -2.36 7.98
C SER A 141 3.73 -0.85 7.91
N ASP A 142 3.30 -0.37 6.76
CA ASP A 142 2.91 1.02 6.57
C ASP A 142 4.05 1.98 6.98
N ILE A 143 5.25 1.65 6.49
CA ILE A 143 6.49 2.40 6.76
C ILE A 143 6.53 3.68 5.94
N HIS A 144 6.14 3.59 4.65
CA HIS A 144 6.10 4.69 3.69
C HIS A 144 7.43 5.47 3.57
N LEU A 145 8.58 4.75 3.53
CA LEU A 145 9.86 5.39 3.35
C LEU A 145 9.87 6.26 2.08
N GLY A 146 10.34 7.48 2.22
CA GLY A 146 10.36 8.49 1.17
C GLY A 146 9.20 9.48 1.22
N GLU A 147 8.13 9.23 1.97
CA GLU A 147 7.06 10.20 2.16
C GLU A 147 7.48 11.35 3.07
N LYS A 148 6.95 12.54 2.79
CA LYS A 148 7.09 13.71 3.66
C LYS A 148 5.73 14.12 4.18
N VAL A 149 5.63 14.30 5.48
CA VAL A 149 4.50 14.89 6.18
C VAL A 149 4.91 16.25 6.70
N TYR A 150 4.12 17.28 6.38
CA TYR A 150 4.40 18.66 6.71
C TYR A 150 3.63 19.09 7.96
N PRO A 151 4.32 19.42 9.07
CA PRO A 151 3.68 19.75 10.36
C PRO A 151 2.66 20.89 10.27
N ASP A 152 2.94 21.91 9.48
CA ASP A 152 2.08 23.07 9.27
C ASP A 152 0.74 22.74 8.62
N GLN A 153 0.66 21.62 7.89
CA GLN A 153 -0.56 21.15 7.25
C GLN A 153 -1.44 20.30 8.16
N ILE A 154 -0.91 19.81 9.28
CA ILE A 154 -1.58 18.85 10.18
C ILE A 154 -1.53 19.28 11.65
N PHE A 155 -1.66 20.57 11.93
CA PHE A 155 -1.70 21.12 13.30
C PHE A 155 -0.46 20.83 14.14
N HIS A 156 0.71 20.58 13.52
CA HIS A 156 1.97 20.22 14.17
C HIS A 156 1.93 18.97 15.05
N VAL A 157 1.00 18.02 14.79
CA VAL A 157 0.87 16.79 15.57
C VAL A 157 1.83 15.69 15.14
N ASN A 158 2.42 15.80 13.94
CA ASN A 158 3.39 14.86 13.39
C ASN A 158 4.33 15.56 12.42
N GLU A 159 5.50 14.95 12.21
CA GLU A 159 6.45 15.24 11.14
C GLU A 159 7.00 13.92 10.63
N PHE A 160 7.19 13.81 9.32
CA PHE A 160 7.77 12.61 8.73
C PHE A 160 8.63 12.93 7.50
N ASN A 161 9.74 12.23 7.37
CA ASN A 161 10.66 12.22 6.25
C ASN A 161 11.55 10.98 6.34
N THR A 162 12.42 10.75 5.37
CA THR A 162 13.29 9.58 5.34
C THR A 162 14.18 9.45 6.59
N GLU A 163 14.72 10.55 7.12
CA GLU A 163 15.56 10.51 8.33
C GLU A 163 14.75 10.07 9.56
N ILE A 164 13.56 10.65 9.75
CA ILE A 164 12.63 10.28 10.82
C ILE A 164 12.18 8.81 10.66
N CYS A 165 11.92 8.37 9.42
CA CYS A 165 11.59 6.98 9.12
C CYS A 165 12.64 6.02 9.66
N HIS A 166 13.91 6.25 9.35
CA HIS A 166 15.01 5.43 9.87
C HIS A 166 15.12 5.43 11.41
N LYS A 167 14.92 6.59 12.04
CA LYS A 167 14.88 6.69 13.50
C LYS A 167 13.73 5.85 14.08
N ARG A 168 12.54 5.96 13.50
CA ARG A 168 11.34 5.24 13.95
C ARG A 168 11.47 3.72 13.75
N ILE A 169 11.99 3.25 12.61
CA ILE A 169 12.27 1.81 12.41
C ILE A 169 13.23 1.30 13.49
N ARG A 170 14.34 2.00 13.71
CA ARG A 170 15.32 1.61 14.74
C ARG A 170 14.69 1.55 16.11
N ARG A 171 13.91 2.58 16.48
CA ARG A 171 13.22 2.63 17.76
C ARG A 171 12.24 1.47 17.93
N VAL A 172 11.42 1.16 16.93
CA VAL A 172 10.48 0.05 16.99
C VAL A 172 11.20 -1.27 17.28
N ILE A 173 12.31 -1.52 16.61
CA ILE A 173 13.11 -2.74 16.86
C ILE A 173 13.71 -2.73 18.28
N ASP A 174 14.27 -1.60 18.71
CA ASP A 174 14.88 -1.47 20.04
C ASP A 174 13.84 -1.61 21.15
N THR A 175 12.69 -0.95 21.02
CA THR A 175 11.59 -1.04 21.96
C THR A 175 11.01 -2.46 22.00
N THR A 176 10.90 -3.15 20.85
CA THR A 176 10.47 -4.54 20.80
C THR A 176 11.39 -5.45 21.62
N ILE A 177 12.71 -5.28 21.47
CA ILE A 177 13.69 -6.04 22.24
C ILE A 177 13.57 -5.70 23.73
N HIS A 178 13.46 -4.42 24.06
CA HIS A 178 13.30 -3.97 25.43
C HIS A 178 12.03 -4.56 26.11
N LEU A 179 10.89 -4.50 25.43
CA LEU A 179 9.63 -5.02 25.94
C LEU A 179 9.72 -6.55 26.20
N THR A 180 10.30 -7.29 25.29
CA THR A 180 10.37 -8.76 25.42
C THR A 180 11.37 -9.22 26.46
N HIS A 181 12.55 -8.62 26.55
CA HIS A 181 13.63 -9.10 27.45
C HIS A 181 13.61 -8.43 28.82
N ASN A 182 13.27 -7.14 28.88
CA ASN A 182 13.35 -6.39 30.14
C ASN A 182 11.99 -6.27 30.83
N VAL A 183 10.93 -5.92 30.06
CA VAL A 183 9.60 -5.73 30.66
C VAL A 183 8.93 -7.08 30.94
N LEU A 184 8.90 -7.99 29.96
CA LEU A 184 8.41 -9.36 30.19
C LEU A 184 9.41 -10.24 30.94
N ALA A 185 10.64 -9.73 31.14
CA ALA A 185 11.69 -10.40 31.92
C ALA A 185 11.94 -11.86 31.49
N GLN A 186 11.78 -12.16 30.20
CA GLN A 186 12.09 -13.47 29.64
C GLN A 186 13.43 -13.41 28.89
N PRO A 187 14.49 -14.06 29.37
CA PRO A 187 15.81 -13.95 28.80
C PRO A 187 15.97 -14.73 27.49
N GLU A 188 15.18 -15.78 27.26
CA GLU A 188 15.31 -16.67 26.13
C GLU A 188 13.96 -16.92 25.46
N TYR A 189 13.98 -16.87 24.12
CA TYR A 189 12.85 -17.22 23.27
C TYR A 189 13.30 -18.27 22.23
N PRO A 190 12.40 -19.15 21.75
CA PRO A 190 12.77 -20.10 20.69
C PRO A 190 13.13 -19.42 19.38
N GLY A 191 12.70 -18.19 19.20
CA GLY A 191 12.97 -17.33 18.06
C GLY A 191 12.04 -16.13 18.05
N PHE A 192 12.04 -15.40 16.94
CA PHE A 192 11.24 -14.20 16.69
C PHE A 192 10.53 -14.26 15.36
N VAL A 193 9.27 -13.79 15.29
CA VAL A 193 8.50 -13.73 14.05
C VAL A 193 8.37 -12.27 13.60
N LEU A 194 9.02 -11.92 12.50
CA LEU A 194 8.88 -10.62 11.86
C LEU A 194 7.88 -10.71 10.71
N LYS A 195 6.79 -9.97 10.80
CA LYS A 195 5.74 -9.93 9.78
C LYS A 195 5.82 -8.61 9.04
N LEU A 196 6.10 -8.66 7.75
CA LEU A 196 6.22 -7.50 6.86
C LEU A 196 4.88 -7.32 6.12
N GLY A 197 4.06 -6.40 6.61
CA GLY A 197 2.67 -6.23 6.16
C GLY A 197 2.49 -5.39 4.90
N GLY A 198 3.57 -4.98 4.24
CA GLY A 198 3.55 -4.17 3.02
C GLY A 198 3.56 -2.66 3.27
N ASP A 199 3.52 -1.88 2.19
CA ASP A 199 3.66 -0.43 2.16
C ASP A 199 4.93 0.04 2.87
N ASN A 200 6.04 -0.62 2.52
CA ASN A 200 7.37 -0.28 3.06
C ASN A 200 7.90 1.03 2.45
N ILE A 201 7.47 1.36 1.24
CA ILE A 201 7.85 2.58 0.52
C ILE A 201 6.63 3.44 0.22
N ASN A 202 6.84 4.73 0.02
CA ASN A 202 5.80 5.66 -0.43
C ASN A 202 5.30 5.34 -1.84
N GLY A 203 6.21 4.90 -2.72
CA GLY A 203 5.88 4.51 -4.09
C GLY A 203 5.54 5.69 -5.01
N ILE A 204 4.92 5.37 -6.16
CA ILE A 204 4.60 6.32 -7.22
C ILE A 204 3.19 6.12 -7.80
N ILE A 205 2.27 5.52 -7.06
CA ILE A 205 0.94 5.16 -7.56
C ILE A 205 0.00 6.35 -7.76
N HIS A 206 0.28 7.48 -7.13
CA HIS A 206 -0.41 8.76 -7.27
C HIS A 206 0.62 9.87 -7.50
N GLU A 207 0.27 10.88 -8.28
CA GLU A 207 1.14 12.03 -8.55
C GLU A 207 1.49 12.81 -7.27
N GLU A 208 0.57 12.88 -6.34
CA GLU A 208 0.76 13.50 -5.03
C GLU A 208 1.90 12.83 -4.23
N LEU A 209 1.98 11.50 -4.28
CA LEU A 209 3.04 10.74 -3.60
C LEU A 209 4.42 10.99 -4.22
N GLU A 210 4.48 11.19 -5.53
CA GLU A 210 5.74 11.49 -6.23
C GLU A 210 6.23 12.90 -5.89
N ILE A 211 5.32 13.88 -5.83
CA ILE A 211 5.64 15.28 -5.45
C ILE A 211 5.99 15.37 -3.96
N GLY A 212 5.29 14.65 -3.10
CA GLY A 212 5.49 14.63 -1.65
C GLY A 212 6.61 13.71 -1.17
N SER A 213 7.45 13.17 -2.05
CA SER A 213 8.57 12.30 -1.68
C SER A 213 9.89 13.06 -1.58
N ASP A 214 10.70 12.72 -0.57
CA ASP A 214 12.09 13.19 -0.45
C ASP A 214 13.11 12.24 -1.10
N LYS A 215 12.66 11.09 -1.61
CA LYS A 215 13.46 10.08 -2.30
C LYS A 215 12.78 9.61 -3.57
N ARG A 216 13.57 9.30 -4.59
CA ARG A 216 13.09 8.68 -5.82
C ARG A 216 12.74 7.21 -5.60
N PHE A 217 11.87 6.67 -6.42
CA PHE A 217 11.34 5.31 -6.27
C PHE A 217 12.42 4.22 -6.06
N MET A 218 13.49 4.23 -6.85
CA MET A 218 14.56 3.24 -6.70
C MET A 218 15.42 3.47 -5.45
N GLU A 219 15.59 4.71 -5.03
CA GLU A 219 16.28 5.06 -3.79
C GLU A 219 15.48 4.56 -2.58
N GLN A 220 14.15 4.70 -2.59
CA GLN A 220 13.27 4.15 -1.57
C GLN A 220 13.45 2.63 -1.41
N ILE A 221 13.53 1.88 -2.53
CA ILE A 221 13.72 0.43 -2.53
C ILE A 221 15.05 0.05 -1.89
N ILE A 222 16.13 0.72 -2.25
CA ILE A 222 17.48 0.44 -1.73
C ILE A 222 17.54 0.76 -0.24
N GLU A 223 17.11 1.95 0.16
CA GLU A 223 17.19 2.39 1.54
C GLU A 223 16.32 1.57 2.49
N ILE A 224 15.11 1.18 2.07
CA ILE A 224 14.28 0.31 2.92
C ILE A 224 14.85 -1.10 3.02
N ALA A 225 15.45 -1.64 1.94
CA ALA A 225 16.12 -2.93 2.00
C ALA A 225 17.29 -2.91 3.00
N ASP A 226 18.09 -1.85 3.02
CA ASP A 226 19.20 -1.69 3.98
C ASP A 226 18.68 -1.55 5.42
N ALA A 227 17.63 -0.78 5.65
CA ALA A 227 17.04 -0.59 6.98
C ALA A 227 16.45 -1.89 7.54
N LEU A 228 15.72 -2.65 6.72
CA LEU A 228 15.16 -3.94 7.10
C LEU A 228 16.24 -5.01 7.27
N HIS A 229 17.28 -5.02 6.43
CA HIS A 229 18.43 -5.89 6.57
C HIS A 229 19.12 -5.69 7.92
N ALA A 230 19.44 -4.44 8.29
CA ALA A 230 20.02 -4.13 9.58
C ALA A 230 19.11 -4.53 10.75
N SER A 231 17.80 -4.34 10.61
CA SER A 231 16.80 -4.74 11.59
C SER A 231 16.77 -6.25 11.81
N ILE A 232 16.75 -7.04 10.72
CA ILE A 232 16.75 -8.51 10.80
C ILE A 232 18.04 -9.03 11.41
N LEU A 233 19.23 -8.49 11.05
CA LEU A 233 20.48 -8.86 11.67
C LEU A 233 20.49 -8.60 13.18
N LYS A 234 19.91 -7.48 13.62
CA LYS A 234 19.77 -7.17 15.05
C LYS A 234 18.86 -8.15 15.76
N LEU A 235 17.73 -8.52 15.15
CA LEU A 235 16.81 -9.52 15.68
C LEU A 235 17.48 -10.92 15.74
N ILE A 236 18.22 -11.32 14.71
CA ILE A 236 19.00 -12.59 14.73
C ILE A 236 20.00 -12.58 15.90
N LYS A 237 20.72 -11.47 16.09
CA LYS A 237 21.69 -11.36 17.19
C LYS A 237 21.06 -11.54 18.57
N VAL A 238 19.83 -11.09 18.77
CA VAL A 238 19.13 -11.11 20.06
C VAL A 238 18.38 -12.41 20.27
N TYR A 239 17.61 -12.86 19.26
CA TYR A 239 16.73 -14.03 19.40
C TYR A 239 17.30 -15.32 18.84
N GLY A 240 18.48 -15.26 18.20
CA GLY A 240 19.13 -16.39 17.57
C GLY A 240 18.50 -16.85 16.26
N ARG A 241 17.17 -16.84 16.17
CA ARG A 241 16.39 -17.28 14.99
C ARG A 241 15.26 -16.30 14.69
N VAL A 242 15.07 -16.02 13.39
CA VAL A 242 14.00 -15.12 12.92
C VAL A 242 13.21 -15.79 11.80
N TYR A 243 11.90 -15.79 11.92
CA TYR A 243 11.00 -16.17 10.84
C TYR A 243 10.40 -14.91 10.24
N VAL A 244 10.71 -14.63 8.97
CA VAL A 244 10.24 -13.47 8.23
C VAL A 244 9.08 -13.91 7.34
N VAL A 245 7.91 -13.30 7.55
CA VAL A 245 6.71 -13.52 6.74
C VAL A 245 6.35 -12.20 6.07
N GLY A 246 6.15 -12.18 4.76
CA GLY A 246 5.92 -10.92 4.04
C GLY A 246 4.86 -10.97 2.96
N VAL A 247 4.08 -9.90 2.85
CA VAL A 247 3.12 -9.65 1.78
C VAL A 247 3.32 -8.23 1.22
N PRO A 248 3.07 -8.00 -0.08
CA PRO A 248 3.16 -6.66 -0.65
C PRO A 248 1.94 -5.80 -0.29
N GLY A 249 2.18 -4.51 -0.11
CA GLY A 249 1.14 -3.50 0.02
C GLY A 249 0.71 -2.91 -1.33
N ASN A 250 -0.08 -1.83 -1.28
CA ASN A 250 -0.53 -1.19 -2.51
C ASN A 250 0.41 -0.08 -3.01
N HIS A 251 1.23 0.53 -2.15
CA HIS A 251 2.14 1.60 -2.54
C HIS A 251 3.34 1.10 -3.35
N GLY A 252 3.80 -0.11 -3.09
CA GLY A 252 4.93 -0.71 -3.82
C GLY A 252 4.64 -1.14 -5.26
N ARG A 253 3.37 -1.11 -5.73
CA ARG A 253 3.06 -1.59 -7.09
C ARG A 253 3.59 -0.63 -8.18
N SER A 254 4.05 -1.20 -9.27
CA SER A 254 4.56 -0.47 -10.44
C SER A 254 3.46 0.04 -11.39
N THR A 255 2.18 -0.23 -11.10
CA THR A 255 1.03 0.13 -11.94
C THR A 255 0.08 1.06 -11.22
N ARG A 256 -0.48 2.06 -11.93
CA ARG A 256 -1.46 2.99 -11.35
C ARG A 256 -2.75 2.30 -10.89
N LYS A 257 -3.16 1.22 -11.56
CA LYS A 257 -4.36 0.43 -11.19
C LYS A 257 -3.96 -0.93 -10.64
N PRO A 258 -4.66 -1.44 -9.61
CA PRO A 258 -4.44 -2.78 -9.10
C PRO A 258 -4.64 -3.84 -10.19
N MET A 259 -3.75 -4.81 -10.24
CA MET A 259 -3.85 -5.97 -11.15
C MET A 259 -4.11 -7.23 -10.32
N ALA A 260 -5.00 -8.12 -10.81
CA ALA A 260 -5.27 -9.40 -10.16
C ALA A 260 -4.15 -10.42 -10.43
N LYS A 261 -3.59 -10.41 -11.66
CA LYS A 261 -2.48 -11.28 -12.05
C LYS A 261 -1.15 -10.59 -11.73
N PHE A 262 -0.18 -11.38 -11.25
CA PHE A 262 1.19 -10.92 -10.96
C PHE A 262 1.27 -9.73 -9.98
N ASN A 263 0.27 -9.56 -9.13
CA ASN A 263 0.17 -8.45 -8.19
C ASN A 263 1.43 -8.28 -7.34
N ALA A 264 1.95 -9.37 -6.77
CA ALA A 264 3.17 -9.35 -5.97
C ALA A 264 4.42 -9.20 -6.83
N ALA A 265 4.53 -9.92 -7.94
CA ALA A 265 5.73 -9.93 -8.80
C ALA A 265 6.01 -8.57 -9.48
N THR A 266 5.03 -7.67 -9.51
CA THR A 266 5.18 -6.29 -10.02
C THR A 266 5.21 -5.25 -8.90
N ASN A 267 5.57 -5.68 -7.68
CA ASN A 267 5.50 -4.84 -6.49
C ASN A 267 6.89 -4.72 -5.85
N ALA A 268 7.28 -3.50 -5.52
CA ALA A 268 8.58 -3.19 -4.92
C ALA A 268 8.76 -3.82 -3.54
N ASP A 269 7.71 -3.95 -2.72
CA ASP A 269 7.81 -4.61 -1.42
C ASP A 269 8.27 -6.06 -1.58
N TRP A 270 7.68 -6.79 -2.52
CA TRP A 270 8.10 -8.16 -2.78
C TRP A 270 9.54 -8.23 -3.30
N LEU A 271 9.96 -7.28 -4.15
CA LEU A 271 11.35 -7.17 -4.59
C LEU A 271 12.29 -6.95 -3.40
N VAL A 272 11.94 -6.06 -2.47
CA VAL A 272 12.70 -5.84 -1.23
C VAL A 272 12.85 -7.15 -0.45
N TYR A 273 11.78 -7.91 -0.27
CA TYR A 273 11.85 -9.20 0.44
C TYR A 273 12.78 -10.20 -0.25
N GLN A 274 12.77 -10.24 -1.58
CA GLN A 274 13.69 -11.06 -2.36
C GLN A 274 15.15 -10.58 -2.25
N MET A 275 15.39 -9.27 -2.13
CA MET A 275 16.73 -8.72 -1.88
C MET A 275 17.21 -9.10 -0.48
N LEU A 276 16.35 -8.97 0.54
CA LEU A 276 16.68 -9.34 1.93
C LEU A 276 17.09 -10.81 2.06
N GLU A 277 16.38 -11.72 1.43
CA GLU A 277 16.73 -13.15 1.45
C GLU A 277 18.12 -13.38 0.86
N ARG A 278 18.49 -12.68 -0.23
CA ARG A 278 19.82 -12.76 -0.83
C ARG A 278 20.90 -12.13 0.03
N PHE A 279 20.64 -10.98 0.62
CA PHE A 279 21.60 -10.32 1.52
C PHE A 279 21.90 -11.17 2.74
N LEU A 280 20.94 -11.97 3.19
CA LEU A 280 21.02 -12.82 4.37
C LEU A 280 21.33 -14.29 4.06
N LEU A 281 21.74 -14.64 2.83
CA LEU A 281 22.11 -16.01 2.46
C LEU A 281 23.01 -16.73 3.47
N PRO A 282 24.05 -16.10 4.07
CA PRO A 282 24.86 -16.76 5.10
C PRO A 282 24.07 -17.11 6.37
N ALA A 283 23.07 -16.30 6.75
CA ALA A 283 22.19 -16.56 7.89
C ALA A 283 21.11 -17.59 7.55
N VAL A 284 20.59 -17.57 6.31
CA VAL A 284 19.68 -18.59 5.78
C VAL A 284 20.36 -19.97 5.80
N ALA A 285 21.57 -20.06 5.28
CA ALA A 285 22.34 -21.31 5.26
C ALA A 285 22.64 -21.89 6.66
N LYS A 286 22.66 -21.03 7.69
CA LYS A 286 22.84 -21.43 9.10
C LYS A 286 21.51 -21.71 9.81
N GLY A 287 20.37 -21.58 9.15
CA GLY A 287 19.04 -21.72 9.76
C GLY A 287 18.69 -20.61 10.77
N GLN A 288 19.40 -19.47 10.72
CA GLN A 288 19.16 -18.34 11.61
C GLN A 288 18.00 -17.44 11.14
N VAL A 289 17.69 -17.46 9.85
CA VAL A 289 16.54 -16.77 9.29
C VAL A 289 15.89 -17.63 8.21
N ILE A 290 14.56 -17.60 8.19
CA ILE A 290 13.74 -18.25 7.15
C ILE A 290 12.77 -17.19 6.63
N PHE A 291 12.65 -17.11 5.30
CA PHE A 291 11.73 -16.21 4.62
C PHE A 291 10.51 -16.98 4.09
N ASN A 292 9.32 -16.46 4.35
CA ASN A 292 8.06 -16.89 3.76
C ASN A 292 7.36 -15.66 3.13
N CYS A 293 7.87 -15.25 1.98
CA CYS A 293 7.40 -14.09 1.23
C CYS A 293 7.00 -14.52 -0.19
N PRO A 294 5.90 -15.29 -0.35
CA PRO A 294 5.48 -15.80 -1.63
C PRO A 294 5.08 -14.67 -2.59
N PRO A 295 5.09 -14.91 -3.92
CA PRO A 295 4.61 -13.95 -4.90
C PRO A 295 3.07 -13.90 -4.89
N ALA A 296 2.49 -13.74 -3.71
CA ALA A 296 1.06 -13.73 -3.44
C ALA A 296 0.67 -12.51 -2.62
N ARG A 297 -0.59 -12.15 -2.68
CA ARG A 297 -1.18 -11.05 -1.94
C ARG A 297 -1.41 -11.36 -0.46
N ASP A 298 -1.60 -12.62 -0.17
CA ASP A 298 -1.84 -13.16 1.16
C ASP A 298 -0.87 -14.30 1.43
N VAL A 299 -0.51 -14.51 2.67
CA VAL A 299 0.25 -15.68 3.11
C VAL A 299 -0.40 -16.25 4.37
N THR A 300 -0.55 -17.58 4.40
CA THR A 300 -0.97 -18.33 5.58
C THR A 300 0.23 -19.03 6.19
N TYR A 301 0.39 -18.93 7.50
CA TYR A 301 1.55 -19.51 8.21
C TYR A 301 1.14 -19.90 9.64
N LYS A 302 2.00 -20.65 10.33
CA LYS A 302 1.73 -21.14 11.69
C LYS A 302 2.80 -20.69 12.68
N VAL A 303 2.37 -20.38 13.88
CA VAL A 303 3.22 -20.13 15.03
C VAL A 303 2.59 -20.78 16.26
N ALA A 304 3.36 -21.62 16.97
CA ALA A 304 2.89 -22.33 18.15
C ALA A 304 1.54 -23.04 17.95
N GLY A 305 1.34 -23.66 16.78
CA GLY A 305 0.13 -24.37 16.40
C GLY A 305 -1.05 -23.49 15.97
N ARG A 306 -0.97 -22.16 16.10
CA ARG A 306 -1.99 -21.22 15.65
C ARG A 306 -1.73 -20.79 14.20
N ARG A 307 -2.78 -20.74 13.40
CA ARG A 307 -2.72 -20.35 11.98
C ARG A 307 -3.03 -18.87 11.83
N PHE A 308 -2.15 -18.18 11.12
CA PHE A 308 -2.28 -16.77 10.80
C PHE A 308 -2.45 -16.57 9.31
N ARG A 309 -3.17 -15.54 8.93
CA ARG A 309 -3.23 -15.04 7.57
C ARG A 309 -2.82 -13.59 7.54
N LEU A 310 -1.67 -13.32 6.96
CA LEU A 310 -1.19 -11.98 6.70
C LEU A 310 -1.66 -11.51 5.33
N THR A 311 -2.21 -10.32 5.26
CA THR A 311 -2.60 -9.62 4.04
C THR A 311 -2.49 -8.12 4.28
N HIS A 312 -2.15 -7.32 3.25
CA HIS A 312 -1.97 -5.88 3.48
C HIS A 312 -3.27 -5.19 3.95
N GLY A 313 -4.39 -5.38 3.27
CA GLY A 313 -5.68 -4.81 3.70
C GLY A 313 -6.38 -3.94 2.65
N ASP A 314 -5.69 -3.47 1.60
CA ASP A 314 -6.20 -2.58 0.54
C ASP A 314 -7.40 -3.12 -0.24
N GLN A 315 -7.69 -4.40 -0.15
CA GLN A 315 -8.87 -5.02 -0.75
C GLN A 315 -10.16 -4.81 0.05
N PHE A 316 -10.08 -4.39 1.30
CA PHE A 316 -11.24 -4.16 2.17
C PHE A 316 -11.71 -2.71 2.00
N ARG A 317 -12.77 -2.52 1.23
CA ARG A 317 -13.30 -1.19 0.90
C ARG A 317 -14.46 -0.80 1.80
N GLY A 318 -14.55 0.49 2.06
CA GLY A 318 -15.61 1.13 2.82
C GLY A 318 -15.23 1.29 4.28
N GLY A 319 -15.51 2.42 4.84
CA GLY A 319 -15.16 2.80 6.20
C GLY A 319 -16.08 3.87 6.76
N ASP A 320 -17.10 4.26 5.99
CA ASP A 320 -18.04 5.28 6.42
C ASP A 320 -19.03 4.67 7.40
N GLY A 321 -18.98 5.12 8.62
CA GLY A 321 -19.91 4.70 9.64
C GLY A 321 -19.28 4.57 11.02
N MET A 322 -20.12 4.33 12.02
CA MET A 322 -19.76 4.35 13.43
C MET A 322 -18.66 3.34 13.81
N ILE A 323 -18.46 2.29 13.01
CA ILE A 323 -17.45 1.24 13.25
C ILE A 323 -16.19 1.44 12.38
N GLY A 324 -16.17 2.46 11.51
CA GLY A 324 -15.04 2.75 10.63
C GLY A 324 -14.58 1.54 9.81
N PHE A 325 -13.27 1.31 9.73
CA PHE A 325 -12.67 0.22 8.93
C PHE A 325 -12.96 -1.18 9.49
N LEU A 326 -13.31 -1.34 10.75
CA LEU A 326 -13.53 -2.66 11.37
C LEU A 326 -14.69 -3.43 10.73
N GLY A 327 -15.75 -2.75 10.30
CA GLY A 327 -16.88 -3.38 9.64
C GLY A 327 -16.51 -4.06 8.32
N PRO A 328 -15.92 -3.34 7.33
CA PRO A 328 -15.41 -3.91 6.09
C PRO A 328 -14.38 -5.02 6.29
N VAL A 329 -13.43 -4.83 7.21
CA VAL A 329 -12.37 -5.80 7.50
C VAL A 329 -12.94 -7.07 8.10
N THR A 330 -13.86 -6.99 9.05
CA THR A 330 -14.53 -8.16 9.64
C THR A 330 -15.30 -8.95 8.60
N ARG A 331 -16.07 -8.27 7.73
CA ARG A 331 -16.75 -8.95 6.59
C ARG A 331 -15.74 -9.58 5.63
N GLY A 332 -14.64 -8.89 5.35
CA GLY A 332 -13.56 -9.38 4.51
C GLY A 332 -12.89 -10.63 5.07
N LYS A 333 -12.61 -10.65 6.37
CA LYS A 333 -12.10 -11.83 7.09
C LYS A 333 -13.02 -13.03 6.93
N HIS A 334 -14.33 -12.87 7.16
CA HIS A 334 -15.29 -13.96 6.99
C HIS A 334 -15.33 -14.48 5.55
N LYS A 335 -15.27 -13.59 4.56
CA LYS A 335 -15.20 -13.99 3.14
C LYS A 335 -13.95 -14.80 2.83
N LYS A 336 -12.78 -14.35 3.32
CA LYS A 336 -11.50 -15.07 3.14
C LYS A 336 -11.53 -16.43 3.83
N LEU A 337 -12.09 -16.53 5.03
CA LEU A 337 -12.23 -17.80 5.74
C LEU A 337 -13.18 -18.75 5.01
N SER A 338 -14.34 -18.27 4.57
CA SER A 338 -15.29 -19.07 3.76
C SER A 338 -14.65 -19.55 2.46
N MET A 339 -13.88 -18.70 1.78
CA MET A 339 -13.11 -19.10 0.59
C MET A 339 -12.09 -20.19 0.93
N ALA A 340 -11.30 -19.99 1.99
CA ALA A 340 -10.29 -20.97 2.42
C ALA A 340 -10.91 -22.34 2.73
N MET A 341 -12.09 -22.36 3.37
CA MET A 341 -12.83 -23.60 3.67
C MET A 341 -13.41 -24.27 2.41
N SER A 342 -13.58 -23.56 1.32
CA SER A 342 -14.07 -24.11 0.04
C SER A 342 -12.95 -24.70 -0.83
N LEU A 343 -11.69 -24.45 -0.50
CA LEU A 343 -10.56 -25.00 -1.23
C LEU A 343 -10.36 -26.48 -0.90
N PRO A 344 -9.84 -27.29 -1.84
CA PRO A 344 -9.58 -28.73 -1.61
C PRO A 344 -8.37 -28.99 -0.70
N THR A 345 -7.90 -28.01 0.03
CA THR A 345 -6.77 -28.06 0.96
C THR A 345 -7.07 -27.26 2.24
N ASP A 346 -6.62 -27.75 3.37
CA ASP A 346 -6.79 -27.07 4.67
C ASP A 346 -5.70 -26.03 4.94
N ASN A 347 -4.70 -25.90 4.07
CA ASN A 347 -3.54 -25.06 4.29
C ASN A 347 -3.89 -23.56 4.34
N GLU A 348 -5.00 -23.16 3.72
CA GLU A 348 -5.44 -21.77 3.66
C GLU A 348 -6.38 -21.36 4.82
N GLN A 349 -6.75 -22.28 5.70
CA GLN A 349 -7.56 -21.98 6.88
C GLN A 349 -6.70 -21.23 7.92
N PHE A 350 -7.30 -20.27 8.61
CA PHE A 350 -6.61 -19.45 9.58
C PHE A 350 -7.51 -19.09 10.78
N ASP A 351 -6.86 -18.86 11.93
CA ASP A 351 -7.52 -18.47 13.18
C ASP A 351 -7.51 -16.95 13.36
N THR A 352 -6.40 -16.31 12.96
CA THR A 352 -6.17 -14.87 13.10
C THR A 352 -5.82 -14.26 11.74
N MET A 353 -6.43 -13.13 11.42
CA MET A 353 -6.05 -12.29 10.28
C MET A 353 -5.23 -11.09 10.75
N GLU A 354 -4.15 -10.80 10.06
CA GLU A 354 -3.26 -9.65 10.28
C GLU A 354 -3.30 -8.74 9.06
N ILE A 355 -3.41 -7.43 9.30
CA ILE A 355 -3.49 -6.42 8.23
C ILE A 355 -2.71 -5.15 8.60
N GLY A 356 -2.27 -4.40 7.60
CA GLY A 356 -1.84 -3.00 7.64
C GLY A 356 -2.89 -2.08 7.04
N HIS A 357 -2.45 -1.14 6.20
CA HIS A 357 -3.23 -0.28 5.31
C HIS A 357 -4.07 0.82 5.98
N PHE A 358 -4.70 0.53 7.11
CA PHE A 358 -5.62 1.47 7.75
C PHE A 358 -4.93 2.42 8.72
N HIS A 359 -3.66 2.20 9.01
CA HIS A 359 -2.84 2.97 9.94
C HIS A 359 -3.45 3.12 11.34
N GLN A 360 -4.31 2.19 11.73
CA GLN A 360 -5.00 2.18 13.02
C GLN A 360 -4.77 0.87 13.74
N LEU A 361 -4.16 0.97 14.94
CA LEU A 361 -3.85 -0.21 15.75
C LEU A 361 -5.11 -0.77 16.38
N HIS A 362 -5.43 -2.02 16.05
CA HIS A 362 -6.52 -2.76 16.68
C HIS A 362 -6.10 -4.21 16.90
N GLN A 363 -6.14 -4.67 18.13
CA GLN A 363 -5.64 -5.99 18.52
C GLN A 363 -6.71 -6.81 19.20
N THR A 364 -7.04 -7.95 18.60
CA THR A 364 -7.84 -9.02 19.18
C THR A 364 -7.21 -10.37 18.83
N SER A 365 -7.67 -11.44 19.48
CA SER A 365 -7.20 -12.79 19.13
C SER A 365 -7.57 -13.23 17.71
N ALA A 366 -8.54 -12.59 17.07
CA ALA A 366 -9.05 -12.98 15.76
C ALA A 366 -8.66 -12.04 14.62
N LEU A 367 -8.30 -10.79 14.96
CA LEU A 367 -7.94 -9.74 13.99
C LEU A 367 -6.91 -8.82 14.63
N ILE A 368 -5.82 -8.59 13.92
CA ILE A 368 -4.80 -7.61 14.27
C ILE A 368 -4.69 -6.65 13.08
N ALA A 369 -5.05 -5.40 13.28
CA ALA A 369 -4.77 -4.31 12.36
C ALA A 369 -3.61 -3.51 12.92
N ASN A 370 -2.66 -3.17 12.09
CA ASN A 370 -1.45 -2.47 12.47
C ASN A 370 -1.60 -0.96 12.38
N GLY A 371 -0.88 -0.23 13.24
CA GLY A 371 -0.63 1.18 13.05
C GLY A 371 0.36 1.44 11.91
N SER A 372 0.89 2.66 11.80
CA SER A 372 1.91 3.00 10.81
C SER A 372 3.20 3.51 11.46
N ILE A 373 4.31 3.41 10.73
CA ILE A 373 5.58 4.09 11.09
C ILE A 373 5.49 5.58 10.74
N LYS A 374 4.79 5.90 9.65
CA LYS A 374 4.57 7.27 9.21
C LYS A 374 3.80 8.10 10.24
N GLY A 375 2.75 7.55 10.84
CA GLY A 375 1.85 8.25 11.76
C GLY A 375 0.79 9.06 11.02
N TYR A 376 0.24 10.06 11.71
CA TYR A 376 -0.83 10.92 11.19
C TYR A 376 -0.31 11.85 10.09
N ASP A 377 -1.09 12.04 9.02
CA ASP A 377 -0.71 12.78 7.82
C ASP A 377 -1.86 13.64 7.27
N GLU A 378 -1.59 14.34 6.17
CA GLU A 378 -2.54 15.21 5.48
C GLU A 378 -3.74 14.43 4.93
N TYR A 379 -3.52 13.18 4.50
CA TYR A 379 -4.61 12.30 4.04
C TYR A 379 -5.54 11.91 5.18
N ALA A 380 -5.00 11.57 6.33
CA ALA A 380 -5.78 11.26 7.53
C ALA A 380 -6.60 12.47 8.00
N LEU A 381 -5.99 13.66 7.98
CA LEU A 381 -6.68 14.91 8.30
C LEU A 381 -7.81 15.20 7.31
N SER A 382 -7.55 15.12 6.01
CA SER A 382 -8.53 15.43 4.97
C SER A 382 -9.74 14.49 4.99
N ASN A 383 -9.54 13.23 5.44
CA ASN A 383 -10.59 12.24 5.61
C ASN A 383 -11.18 12.20 7.04
N SER A 384 -10.80 13.15 7.90
CA SER A 384 -11.31 13.25 9.28
C SER A 384 -11.04 11.97 10.11
N PHE A 385 -9.91 11.30 9.89
CA PHE A 385 -9.50 10.18 10.73
C PHE A 385 -9.04 10.68 12.10
N GLY A 386 -9.29 9.90 13.14
CA GLY A 386 -8.79 10.20 14.47
C GLY A 386 -7.26 10.17 14.50
N TYR A 387 -6.67 11.02 15.34
CA TYR A 387 -5.22 10.97 15.57
C TYR A 387 -4.80 9.63 16.16
N GLU A 388 -3.75 9.04 15.61
CA GLU A 388 -3.07 7.88 16.14
C GLU A 388 -1.55 8.11 16.09
N PRO A 389 -0.83 7.85 17.20
CA PRO A 389 0.61 7.98 17.21
C PRO A 389 1.25 6.92 16.30
N PRO A 390 2.44 7.18 15.75
CA PRO A 390 3.17 6.16 15.00
C PRO A 390 3.51 4.98 15.92
N GLN A 391 2.96 3.80 15.59
CA GLN A 391 3.08 2.60 16.41
C GLN A 391 2.90 1.32 15.61
N GLN A 392 3.39 0.21 16.16
CA GLN A 392 3.32 -1.12 15.56
C GLN A 392 2.83 -2.17 16.56
N ALA A 393 2.22 -3.25 16.04
CA ALA A 393 1.68 -4.32 16.85
C ALA A 393 2.74 -5.35 17.24
N LEU A 394 3.02 -5.47 18.52
CA LEU A 394 3.78 -6.58 19.12
C LEU A 394 2.86 -7.46 19.94
N TYR A 395 2.97 -8.76 19.79
CA TYR A 395 2.25 -9.72 20.62
C TYR A 395 3.02 -11.05 20.70
N LEU A 396 2.68 -11.85 21.69
CA LEU A 396 3.24 -13.17 21.85
C LEU A 396 2.20 -14.24 21.52
N THR A 397 2.65 -15.30 20.85
CA THR A 397 1.81 -16.47 20.53
C THR A 397 2.22 -17.64 21.40
N HIS A 398 1.30 -18.08 22.26
CA HIS A 398 1.53 -19.20 23.15
C HIS A 398 0.71 -20.42 22.68
N GLU A 399 1.30 -21.59 22.71
CA GLU A 399 0.68 -22.84 22.23
C GLU A 399 -0.63 -23.19 22.94
N LYS A 400 -0.72 -22.92 24.24
CA LYS A 400 -1.88 -23.23 25.05
C LYS A 400 -2.91 -22.09 25.12
N TYR A 401 -2.43 -20.84 25.20
CA TYR A 401 -3.28 -19.68 25.43
C TYR A 401 -3.58 -18.87 24.16
N GLY A 402 -2.96 -19.22 23.03
CA GLY A 402 -3.06 -18.46 21.79
C GLY A 402 -2.32 -17.14 21.86
N ILE A 403 -2.89 -16.08 21.28
CA ILE A 403 -2.29 -14.76 21.30
C ILE A 403 -2.48 -14.13 22.67
N ASN A 404 -1.39 -13.67 23.27
CA ASN A 404 -1.36 -12.99 24.55
C ASN A 404 -0.37 -11.81 24.51
N HIS A 405 -0.28 -11.04 25.58
CA HIS A 405 0.67 -9.93 25.73
C HIS A 405 0.65 -8.97 24.52
N PHE A 406 -0.51 -8.44 24.19
CA PHE A 406 -0.63 -7.38 23.20
C PHE A 406 0.04 -6.09 23.67
N MET A 407 0.99 -5.58 22.89
CA MET A 407 1.75 -4.38 23.24
C MET A 407 1.86 -3.46 22.04
N PRO A 408 1.41 -2.21 22.13
CA PRO A 408 1.76 -1.21 21.13
C PRO A 408 3.25 -0.86 21.27
N VAL A 409 3.96 -0.87 20.16
CA VAL A 409 5.35 -0.42 20.08
C VAL A 409 5.35 0.97 19.48
N LEU A 410 5.48 2.00 20.32
CA LEU A 410 5.52 3.39 19.87
C LEU A 410 6.81 3.65 19.09
N ALA A 411 6.67 4.24 17.91
CA ALA A 411 7.77 4.52 17.01
C ALA A 411 8.40 5.91 17.26
N ASP A 412 7.67 6.80 17.91
CA ASP A 412 8.16 8.14 18.24
C ASP A 412 8.85 8.20 19.58
N ASP A 413 9.89 9.04 19.64
CA ASP A 413 10.33 9.61 20.89
C ASP A 413 9.29 10.66 21.27
N LYS A 414 8.64 10.49 22.41
CA LYS A 414 7.96 11.64 22.98
C LYS A 414 9.01 12.74 23.14
N PRO A 415 8.69 13.99 22.77
CA PRO A 415 9.57 15.11 23.10
C PRO A 415 9.97 14.95 24.56
N ASP A 416 11.26 15.16 24.86
CA ASP A 416 11.78 15.04 26.20
C ASP A 416 10.78 15.70 27.16
N LEU A 417 10.08 14.88 27.89
CA LEU A 417 9.33 15.38 29.04
C LEU A 417 10.39 16.06 29.88
N GLU A 418 10.22 17.35 30.12
CA GLU A 418 11.10 18.16 30.97
C GLU A 418 11.68 17.32 32.11
N GLU A 419 12.95 17.53 32.46
CA GLU A 419 13.79 16.67 33.32
C GLU A 419 13.21 16.21 34.66
N ASN A 420 11.95 16.46 34.94
CA ASN A 420 11.17 15.90 36.03
C ASN A 420 9.67 15.91 35.73
N PRO A 421 9.15 14.95 34.92
CA PRO A 421 7.72 14.76 34.97
C PRO A 421 7.40 14.31 36.41
N ALA A 422 6.63 15.12 37.11
CA ALA A 422 5.97 14.62 38.32
C ALA A 422 5.31 13.28 37.88
N TRP A 423 5.72 12.21 38.51
CA TRP A 423 5.31 10.83 38.18
C TRP A 423 3.78 10.70 38.15
N ILE A 424 3.14 11.58 38.87
CA ILE A 424 1.69 11.80 38.87
C ILE A 424 1.52 13.31 39.03
N GLU A 425 0.84 13.96 38.09
CA GLU A 425 0.36 15.31 38.26
C GLU A 425 -0.82 15.24 39.26
N TRP A 426 -0.52 15.43 40.52
CA TRP A 426 -1.54 15.61 41.52
C TRP A 426 -2.19 16.97 41.22
N LYS A 427 -3.38 16.97 40.61
CA LYS A 427 -4.24 18.14 40.78
C LYS A 427 -4.49 18.26 42.27
N ASP A 428 -3.93 19.31 42.83
CA ASP A 428 -4.15 19.64 44.24
C ASP A 428 -5.61 20.09 44.44
N ASP A 429 -6.50 19.12 44.35
CA ASP A 429 -7.87 19.28 44.83
C ASP A 429 -7.76 19.22 46.36
N ARG A 430 -7.41 20.39 46.96
CA ARG A 430 -7.14 20.54 48.36
C ARG A 430 -8.29 20.03 49.24
N GLU A 431 -9.50 19.98 48.72
CA GLU A 431 -10.65 19.42 49.44
C GLU A 431 -10.61 17.89 49.48
N THR A 432 -10.22 17.20 48.42
CA THR A 432 -10.17 15.73 48.37
C THR A 432 -8.96 15.20 49.10
N THR A 433 -7.80 15.87 48.96
CA THR A 433 -6.57 15.53 49.68
C THR A 433 -6.73 15.74 51.19
N SER A 434 -7.43 16.80 51.60
CA SER A 434 -7.74 17.08 53.00
C SER A 434 -8.67 16.01 53.63
N ALA A 435 -9.65 15.49 52.89
CA ALA A 435 -10.54 14.44 53.33
C ALA A 435 -9.81 13.09 53.48
N LEU A 436 -8.95 12.75 52.50
CA LEU A 436 -8.16 11.51 52.54
C LEU A 436 -7.06 11.57 53.62
N ALA A 437 -6.38 12.71 53.78
CA ALA A 437 -5.40 12.92 54.85
C ALA A 437 -6.05 12.83 56.24
N LYS A 438 -7.21 13.45 56.43
CA LYS A 438 -7.98 13.31 57.67
C LYS A 438 -8.46 11.90 57.93
N PHE A 439 -8.77 11.12 56.89
CA PHE A 439 -9.14 9.71 57.00
C PHE A 439 -7.91 8.85 57.38
N ILE A 440 -6.75 9.13 56.83
CA ILE A 440 -5.49 8.43 57.13
C ILE A 440 -4.97 8.81 58.52
N ASP A 441 -5.01 10.08 58.93
CA ASP A 441 -4.66 10.56 60.25
C ASP A 441 -5.62 10.05 61.35
N GLY A 442 -6.88 9.75 61.00
CA GLY A 442 -7.85 9.14 61.90
C GLY A 442 -7.71 7.63 62.05
N MET A 443 -6.90 6.97 61.23
CA MET A 443 -6.49 5.59 61.46
C MET A 443 -5.27 5.56 62.39
N GLU A 444 -5.52 5.52 63.68
CA GLU A 444 -4.50 5.09 64.65
C GLU A 444 -4.07 3.66 64.31
N TRP A 445 -2.93 3.56 63.61
CA TRP A 445 -2.26 2.28 63.51
C TRP A 445 -1.81 1.91 64.96
N ALA A 446 -2.57 1.03 65.56
CA ALA A 446 -2.14 0.41 66.79
C ALA A 446 -0.84 -0.37 66.48
N THR A 447 0.29 0.29 66.68
CA THR A 447 1.59 -0.35 66.83
C THR A 447 1.67 -0.93 68.26
N SER A 448 1.00 -2.02 68.48
CA SER A 448 1.32 -2.90 69.61
C SER A 448 1.93 -4.17 69.05
N VAL A 449 3.25 -4.15 68.85
CA VAL A 449 4.02 -5.39 68.83
C VAL A 449 4.18 -5.79 70.28
N PRO A 450 3.66 -6.94 70.77
CA PRO A 450 4.00 -7.46 72.05
C PRO A 450 5.44 -7.95 72.03
N THR A 451 6.23 -7.51 73.00
CA THR A 451 7.57 -8.03 73.34
C THR A 451 7.55 -9.51 73.63
#